data_1ce4c9521178b014505d7ec416afa2cf
#
_entry.id   1ce4c9521178b014505d7ec416afa2cf
#
_cell.length_a   1.000
_cell.length_b   1.000
_cell.length_c   1.000
_cell.angle_alpha   90.00
_cell.angle_beta   90.00
_cell.angle_gamma   90.00
#
_symmetry.space_group_name_H-M   'P 1'
#
loop_
_entity.id
_entity.type
_entity.pdbx_description
1 polymer ?
#
loop_
_entity_poly.entity_id
_entity_poly.type
_entity_poly.pdbx_seq_one_letter_code
_entity_poly.pdbx_strand_id
1 'polypeptide(L)'
;MAEAATGCELRVNGQRHIVVAPDGLPLLDVLRTDLALLGTRAGCSEGQCGACTVLLDGQPVQSCQTPLRAAAGHAVETIESGRFDAVRDAFLDEQAAQCGYCTNGLIVTIAALLARTPRPTRAAMLAFLDEHHICRCGTQPRVLRALDRLLAAA
;
A
#
# COMPACT_ATOMS: atom_id res chain seq x y z
N MET A 1 -20.52 -23.20 -3.99
CA MET A 1 -19.60 -24.22 -3.44
C MET A 1 -18.48 -23.45 -2.76
N ALA A 2 -18.22 -23.70 -1.48
CA ALA A 2 -17.08 -23.06 -0.79
C ALA A 2 -15.77 -23.61 -1.39
N GLU A 3 -14.87 -22.74 -1.79
CA GLU A 3 -13.54 -23.09 -2.25
C GLU A 3 -12.76 -23.76 -1.10
N ALA A 4 -12.08 -24.86 -1.37
CA ALA A 4 -11.31 -25.56 -0.33
C ALA A 4 -10.15 -24.67 0.17
N ALA A 5 -9.98 -24.61 1.47
CA ALA A 5 -8.83 -23.91 2.05
C ALA A 5 -7.56 -24.72 1.80
N THR A 6 -6.54 -24.09 1.24
CA THR A 6 -5.23 -24.66 0.98
C THR A 6 -4.15 -23.96 1.78
N GLY A 7 -3.05 -24.65 2.09
CA GLY A 7 -1.89 -24.06 2.75
C GLY A 7 -1.11 -23.19 1.75
N CYS A 8 -1.05 -21.89 1.99
CA CYS A 8 -0.31 -20.93 1.17
C CYS A 8 0.88 -20.38 1.95
N GLU A 9 2.07 -20.40 1.36
CA GLU A 9 3.24 -19.76 1.91
C GLU A 9 3.33 -18.31 1.38
N LEU A 10 3.38 -17.35 2.33
CA LEU A 10 3.58 -15.93 2.06
C LEU A 10 4.89 -15.46 2.71
N ARG A 11 5.57 -14.53 2.04
CA ARG A 11 6.67 -13.77 2.62
C ARG A 11 6.22 -12.32 2.80
N VAL A 12 5.91 -11.93 4.04
CA VAL A 12 5.39 -10.59 4.36
C VAL A 12 6.37 -9.85 5.25
N ASN A 13 6.80 -8.66 4.84
CA ASN A 13 7.78 -7.83 5.54
C ASN A 13 9.07 -8.59 5.89
N GLY A 14 9.53 -9.44 4.98
CA GLY A 14 10.72 -10.28 5.17
C GLY A 14 10.50 -11.54 6.00
N GLN A 15 9.34 -11.73 6.61
CA GLN A 15 8.99 -12.91 7.41
C GLN A 15 8.16 -13.90 6.61
N ARG A 16 8.39 -15.19 6.88
CA ARG A 16 7.66 -16.29 6.26
C ARG A 16 6.44 -16.65 7.11
N HIS A 17 5.29 -16.77 6.46
CA HIS A 17 4.02 -17.15 7.06
C HIS A 17 3.38 -18.29 6.28
N ILE A 18 2.73 -19.21 6.99
CA ILE A 18 1.89 -20.24 6.37
C ILE A 18 0.46 -19.93 6.76
N VAL A 19 -0.36 -19.67 5.76
CA VAL A 19 -1.78 -19.31 5.92
C VAL A 19 -2.63 -20.41 5.30
N VAL A 20 -3.68 -20.82 6.00
CA VAL A 20 -4.65 -21.81 5.49
C VAL A 20 -5.95 -21.07 5.17
N ALA A 21 -6.15 -20.80 3.89
CA ALA A 21 -7.30 -20.02 3.42
C ALA A 21 -7.66 -20.41 1.97
N PRO A 22 -8.86 -20.06 1.49
CA PRO A 22 -9.21 -20.20 0.08
C PRO A 22 -8.25 -19.41 -0.83
N ASP A 23 -7.84 -19.99 -1.94
CA ASP A 23 -6.90 -19.38 -2.89
C ASP A 23 -7.39 -18.04 -3.46
N GLY A 24 -8.70 -17.89 -3.61
CA GLY A 24 -9.36 -16.68 -4.11
C GLY A 24 -9.56 -15.60 -3.06
N LEU A 25 -9.27 -15.87 -1.76
CA LEU A 25 -9.43 -14.87 -0.71
C LEU A 25 -8.55 -13.64 -1.00
N PRO A 26 -9.07 -12.40 -0.85
CA PRO A 26 -8.25 -11.21 -1.01
C PRO A 26 -7.05 -11.20 -0.06
N LEU A 27 -5.87 -10.85 -0.56
CA LEU A 27 -4.66 -10.68 0.26
C LEU A 27 -4.89 -9.72 1.43
N LEU A 28 -5.70 -8.68 1.22
CA LEU A 28 -6.07 -7.71 2.26
C LEU A 28 -6.64 -8.39 3.50
N ASP A 29 -7.54 -9.36 3.33
CA ASP A 29 -8.19 -10.04 4.45
C ASP A 29 -7.17 -10.85 5.25
N VAL A 30 -6.29 -11.60 4.57
CA VAL A 30 -5.21 -12.35 5.21
C VAL A 30 -4.26 -11.42 5.99
N LEU A 31 -3.83 -10.32 5.39
CA LEU A 31 -2.95 -9.36 6.06
C LEU A 31 -3.58 -8.85 7.36
N ARG A 32 -4.89 -8.58 7.36
CA ARG A 32 -5.58 -7.96 8.49
C ARG A 32 -6.06 -8.96 9.54
N THR A 33 -6.57 -10.13 9.12
CA THR A 33 -7.19 -11.10 10.04
C THR A 33 -6.18 -12.13 10.55
N ASP A 34 -5.36 -12.69 9.66
CA ASP A 34 -4.45 -13.77 10.01
C ASP A 34 -3.10 -13.24 10.52
N LEU A 35 -2.62 -12.14 9.92
CA LEU A 35 -1.31 -11.57 10.27
C LEU A 35 -1.41 -10.33 11.17
N ALA A 36 -2.61 -9.84 11.48
CA ALA A 36 -2.85 -8.65 12.29
C ALA A 36 -2.12 -7.37 11.82
N LEU A 37 -1.81 -7.27 10.51
CA LEU A 37 -1.18 -6.10 9.89
C LEU A 37 -2.28 -5.08 9.54
N LEU A 38 -2.64 -4.26 10.51
CA LEU A 38 -3.82 -3.37 10.45
C LEU A 38 -3.54 -2.03 9.76
N GLY A 39 -2.30 -1.70 9.47
CA GLY A 39 -1.92 -0.50 8.73
C GLY A 39 -2.47 -0.50 7.30
N THR A 40 -2.53 -1.66 6.65
CA THR A 40 -3.21 -1.82 5.36
C THR A 40 -4.72 -1.74 5.55
N ARG A 41 -5.40 -0.75 4.95
CA ARG A 41 -6.80 -0.41 5.24
C ARG A 41 -7.78 -0.96 4.21
N ALA A 42 -8.93 -1.48 4.68
CA ALA A 42 -10.06 -1.85 3.83
C ALA A 42 -10.93 -0.61 3.55
N GLY A 43 -10.80 -0.03 2.35
CA GLY A 43 -11.60 1.13 1.93
C GLY A 43 -12.82 0.70 1.09
N CYS A 44 -12.72 0.82 -0.25
CA CYS A 44 -13.81 0.47 -1.17
C CYS A 44 -13.95 -1.05 -1.40
N SER A 45 -12.89 -1.81 -1.24
CA SER A 45 -12.79 -3.25 -1.60
C SER A 45 -13.05 -3.55 -3.08
N GLU A 46 -13.00 -2.54 -3.94
CA GLU A 46 -13.32 -2.60 -5.39
C GLU A 46 -12.15 -2.14 -6.27
N GLY A 47 -10.95 -2.00 -5.71
CA GLY A 47 -9.77 -1.60 -6.47
C GLY A 47 -9.71 -0.12 -6.87
N GLN A 48 -10.45 0.79 -6.22
CA GLN A 48 -10.52 2.20 -6.64
C GLN A 48 -9.77 3.16 -5.71
N CYS A 49 -9.92 2.98 -4.38
CA CYS A 49 -9.52 4.03 -3.44
C CYS A 49 -8.04 4.01 -3.02
N GLY A 50 -7.29 2.96 -3.31
CA GLY A 50 -5.87 2.82 -2.98
C GLY A 50 -5.52 2.66 -1.49
N ALA A 51 -6.50 2.68 -0.56
CA ALA A 51 -6.23 2.56 0.87
C ALA A 51 -5.60 1.22 1.28
N CYS A 52 -5.77 0.18 0.46
CA CYS A 52 -5.24 -1.16 0.67
C CYS A 52 -3.92 -1.43 -0.09
N THR A 53 -3.27 -0.41 -0.64
CA THR A 53 -2.04 -0.58 -1.41
C THR A 53 -0.93 -1.18 -0.55
N VAL A 54 -0.30 -2.23 -1.08
CA VAL A 54 0.92 -2.89 -0.60
C VAL A 54 1.90 -3.02 -1.75
N LEU A 55 3.15 -3.39 -1.48
CA LEU A 55 4.07 -3.79 -2.55
C LEU A 55 4.04 -5.30 -2.72
N LEU A 56 3.99 -5.76 -3.96
CA LEU A 56 4.22 -7.14 -4.37
C LEU A 56 5.46 -7.14 -5.28
N ASP A 57 6.55 -7.71 -4.81
CA ASP A 57 7.88 -7.62 -5.46
C ASP A 57 8.27 -6.18 -5.85
N GLY A 58 8.00 -5.24 -4.95
CA GLY A 58 8.30 -3.82 -5.13
C GLY A 58 7.33 -3.04 -6.04
N GLN A 59 6.29 -3.71 -6.59
CA GLN A 59 5.24 -3.05 -7.37
C GLN A 59 4.03 -2.73 -6.51
N PRO A 60 3.46 -1.51 -6.57
CA PRO A 60 2.25 -1.19 -5.83
C PRO A 60 1.05 -1.93 -6.41
N VAL A 61 0.37 -2.69 -5.55
CA VAL A 61 -0.85 -3.43 -5.89
C VAL A 61 -1.93 -3.17 -4.85
N GLN A 62 -3.17 -3.24 -5.26
CA GLN A 62 -4.31 -3.13 -4.35
C GLN A 62 -4.66 -4.49 -3.77
N SER A 63 -4.32 -4.74 -2.52
CA SER A 63 -4.46 -6.04 -1.87
C SER A 63 -5.90 -6.55 -1.79
N CYS A 64 -6.90 -5.68 -1.89
CA CYS A 64 -8.31 -6.08 -1.96
C CYS A 64 -8.69 -6.74 -3.30
N GLN A 65 -7.91 -6.54 -4.36
CA GLN A 65 -8.10 -7.15 -5.68
C GLN A 65 -7.04 -8.21 -5.99
N THR A 66 -6.10 -8.43 -5.09
CA THR A 66 -5.03 -9.43 -5.25
C THR A 66 -5.47 -10.73 -4.56
N PRO A 67 -5.75 -11.81 -5.31
CA PRO A 67 -6.06 -13.11 -4.69
C PRO A 67 -4.85 -13.65 -3.93
N LEU A 68 -5.07 -14.37 -2.84
CA LEU A 68 -4.02 -14.97 -2.02
C LEU A 68 -3.01 -15.78 -2.84
N ARG A 69 -3.49 -16.61 -3.77
CA ARG A 69 -2.63 -17.40 -4.66
C ARG A 69 -1.69 -16.55 -5.53
N ALA A 70 -2.09 -15.32 -5.88
CA ALA A 70 -1.25 -14.42 -6.68
C ALA A 70 -0.10 -13.82 -5.87
N ALA A 71 -0.19 -13.85 -4.53
CA ALA A 71 0.87 -13.40 -3.64
C ALA A 71 1.80 -14.55 -3.20
N ALA A 72 1.43 -15.79 -3.46
CA ALA A 72 2.22 -16.96 -3.12
C ALA A 72 3.59 -16.94 -3.81
N GLY A 73 4.66 -17.11 -3.04
CA GLY A 73 6.03 -17.10 -3.55
C GLY A 73 6.61 -15.71 -3.84
N HIS A 74 5.81 -14.65 -3.71
CA HIS A 74 6.23 -13.26 -3.90
C HIS A 74 6.51 -12.55 -2.57
N ALA A 75 7.27 -11.46 -2.62
CA ALA A 75 7.53 -10.63 -1.46
C ALA A 75 6.42 -9.57 -1.31
N VAL A 76 5.69 -9.64 -0.22
CA VAL A 76 4.69 -8.65 0.15
C VAL A 76 5.30 -7.67 1.15
N GLU A 77 5.21 -6.38 0.91
CA GLU A 77 5.63 -5.35 1.86
C GLU A 77 4.45 -4.43 2.18
N THR A 78 4.13 -4.33 3.48
CA THR A 78 3.09 -3.46 4.01
C THR A 78 3.70 -2.24 4.66
N ILE A 79 2.89 -1.25 5.04
CA ILE A 79 3.35 -0.02 5.69
C ILE A 79 4.17 -0.27 6.96
N GLU A 80 4.03 -1.44 7.58
CA GLU A 80 4.75 -1.83 8.78
C GLU A 80 6.20 -2.30 8.50
N SER A 81 6.63 -2.42 7.25
CA SER A 81 7.97 -2.97 6.90
C SER A 81 9.16 -2.07 7.26
N GLY A 82 8.93 -0.81 7.65
CA GLY A 82 10.00 0.17 7.90
C GLY A 82 10.65 0.76 6.64
N ARG A 83 10.36 0.22 5.45
CA ARG A 83 10.92 0.67 4.17
C ARG A 83 10.48 2.07 3.74
N PHE A 84 9.41 2.58 4.34
CA PHE A 84 8.71 3.78 3.90
C PHE A 84 9.02 5.00 4.77
N ASP A 85 10.05 4.93 5.61
CA ASP A 85 10.35 5.92 6.64
C ASP A 85 10.54 7.33 6.07
N ALA A 86 11.30 7.49 4.99
CA ALA A 86 11.53 8.81 4.39
C ALA A 86 10.22 9.48 3.91
N VAL A 87 9.30 8.71 3.32
CA VAL A 87 8.01 9.23 2.88
C VAL A 87 7.10 9.49 4.08
N ARG A 88 7.11 8.59 5.06
CA ARG A 88 6.37 8.75 6.31
C ARG A 88 6.80 10.03 7.04
N ASP A 89 8.09 10.28 7.16
CA ASP A 89 8.63 11.45 7.85
C ASP A 89 8.21 12.75 7.14
N ALA A 90 8.24 12.79 5.80
CA ALA A 90 7.72 13.93 5.05
C ALA A 90 6.21 14.15 5.30
N PHE A 91 5.42 13.06 5.43
CA PHE A 91 4.00 13.15 5.78
C PHE A 91 3.78 13.65 7.21
N LEU A 92 4.63 13.27 8.16
CA LEU A 92 4.59 13.76 9.54
C LEU A 92 4.96 15.25 9.62
N ASP A 93 6.05 15.66 8.98
CA ASP A 93 6.50 17.04 8.95
C ASP A 93 5.45 18.00 8.38
N GLU A 94 4.76 17.58 7.31
CA GLU A 94 3.71 18.37 6.66
C GLU A 94 2.31 18.13 7.24
N GLN A 95 2.20 17.29 8.28
CA GLN A 95 0.92 16.86 8.85
C GLN A 95 -0.06 16.39 7.76
N ALA A 96 0.43 15.61 6.81
CA ALA A 96 -0.28 15.22 5.58
C ALA A 96 -1.33 14.12 5.81
N ALA A 97 -1.91 14.06 6.99
CA ALA A 97 -3.03 13.21 7.33
C ALA A 97 -4.11 14.01 8.05
N GLN A 98 -5.37 13.63 7.84
CA GLN A 98 -6.52 14.15 8.58
C GLN A 98 -7.19 13.00 9.32
N CYS A 99 -8.03 12.18 8.66
CA CYS A 99 -8.53 10.95 9.28
C CYS A 99 -7.51 9.79 9.25
N GLY A 100 -6.48 9.88 8.43
CA GLY A 100 -5.40 8.87 8.31
C GLY A 100 -5.77 7.65 7.49
N TYR A 101 -7.01 7.54 6.97
CA TYR A 101 -7.47 6.30 6.35
C TYR A 101 -6.76 5.96 5.04
N CYS A 102 -6.53 6.92 4.15
CA CYS A 102 -5.81 6.72 2.89
C CYS A 102 -4.28 6.86 3.01
N THR A 103 -3.78 7.30 4.16
CA THR A 103 -2.39 7.73 4.34
C THR A 103 -1.39 6.61 4.07
N ASN A 104 -1.64 5.40 4.59
CA ASN A 104 -0.77 4.25 4.36
C ASN A 104 -0.64 3.91 2.86
N GLY A 105 -1.75 3.85 2.15
CA GLY A 105 -1.73 3.58 0.71
C GLY A 105 -0.96 4.65 -0.07
N LEU A 106 -1.15 5.93 0.26
CA LEU A 106 -0.41 7.03 -0.34
C LEU A 106 1.10 6.93 -0.09
N ILE A 107 1.52 6.64 1.15
CA ILE A 107 2.93 6.49 1.52
C ILE A 107 3.56 5.34 0.74
N VAL A 108 2.93 4.16 0.72
CA VAL A 108 3.43 2.97 -0.01
C VAL A 108 3.57 3.27 -1.50
N THR A 109 2.56 3.91 -2.09
CA THR A 109 2.56 4.24 -3.53
C THR A 109 3.64 5.27 -3.87
N ILE A 110 3.76 6.35 -3.12
CA ILE A 110 4.78 7.39 -3.34
C ILE A 110 6.17 6.78 -3.22
N ALA A 111 6.43 5.96 -2.20
CA ALA A 111 7.71 5.29 -2.03
C ALA A 111 8.06 4.36 -3.21
N ALA A 112 7.08 3.61 -3.71
CA ALA A 112 7.27 2.75 -4.89
C ALA A 112 7.61 3.56 -6.14
N LEU A 113 6.93 4.68 -6.36
CA LEU A 113 7.19 5.55 -7.51
C LEU A 113 8.59 6.18 -7.44
N LEU A 114 9.00 6.66 -6.26
CA LEU A 114 10.35 7.21 -6.05
C LEU A 114 11.45 6.15 -6.24
N ALA A 115 11.20 4.91 -5.84
CA ALA A 115 12.16 3.82 -6.02
C ALA A 115 12.35 3.42 -7.50
N ARG A 116 11.27 3.52 -8.31
CA ARG A 116 11.28 3.16 -9.73
C ARG A 116 11.82 4.27 -10.64
N THR A 117 11.58 5.51 -10.24
CA THR A 117 11.98 6.69 -11.01
C THR A 117 12.68 7.65 -10.05
N PRO A 118 14.03 7.68 -10.04
CA PRO A 118 14.80 8.44 -9.05
C PRO A 118 14.49 9.94 -9.00
N ARG A 119 14.03 10.51 -10.11
CA ARG A 119 13.61 11.93 -10.20
C ARG A 119 12.31 12.05 -11.00
N PRO A 120 11.18 11.59 -10.47
CA PRO A 120 9.91 11.75 -11.18
C PRO A 120 9.53 13.22 -11.23
N THR A 121 8.86 13.63 -12.30
CA THR A 121 8.26 14.96 -12.32
C THR A 121 7.05 15.02 -11.39
N ARG A 122 6.81 16.18 -10.79
CA ARG A 122 5.62 16.42 -9.97
C ARG A 122 4.33 16.04 -10.72
N ALA A 123 4.25 16.40 -12.00
CA ALA A 123 3.08 16.09 -12.82
C ALA A 123 2.85 14.59 -12.98
N ALA A 124 3.90 13.79 -13.20
CA ALA A 124 3.79 12.33 -13.30
C ALA A 124 3.33 11.70 -11.99
N MET A 125 3.85 12.18 -10.85
CA MET A 125 3.44 11.71 -9.53
C MET A 125 1.95 12.02 -9.28
N LEU A 126 1.52 13.24 -9.59
CA LEU A 126 0.12 13.64 -9.41
C LEU A 126 -0.83 12.82 -10.27
N ALA A 127 -0.51 12.64 -11.55
CA ALA A 127 -1.34 11.84 -12.45
C ALA A 127 -1.53 10.41 -11.92
N PHE A 128 -0.44 9.80 -11.42
CA PHE A 128 -0.53 8.46 -10.84
C PHE A 128 -1.39 8.45 -9.55
N LEU A 129 -1.22 9.42 -8.66
CA LEU A 129 -1.99 9.48 -7.41
C LEU A 129 -3.48 9.75 -7.66
N ASP A 130 -3.82 10.60 -8.62
CA ASP A 130 -5.22 10.89 -8.99
C ASP A 130 -5.93 9.66 -9.56
N GLU A 131 -5.21 8.82 -10.31
CA GLU A 131 -5.76 7.60 -10.88
C GLU A 131 -5.99 6.49 -9.85
N HIS A 132 -5.13 6.44 -8.81
CA HIS A 132 -5.07 5.27 -7.92
C HIS A 132 -5.51 5.54 -6.47
N HIS A 133 -5.75 6.80 -6.10
CA HIS A 133 -6.06 7.16 -4.71
C HIS A 133 -7.22 8.12 -4.57
N ILE A 134 -8.10 7.81 -3.62
CA ILE A 134 -9.23 8.67 -3.24
C ILE A 134 -9.07 9.11 -1.79
N CYS A 135 -9.04 10.43 -1.57
CA CYS A 135 -9.10 11.01 -0.24
C CYS A 135 -10.39 11.84 -0.08
N ARG A 136 -11.23 11.50 0.90
CA ARG A 136 -12.49 12.20 1.16
C ARG A 136 -12.36 13.36 2.13
N CYS A 137 -11.32 13.39 2.97
CA CYS A 137 -11.13 14.40 4.01
C CYS A 137 -10.59 15.74 3.50
N GLY A 138 -10.05 15.79 2.26
CA GLY A 138 -9.46 17.00 1.71
C GLY A 138 -8.04 17.31 2.20
N THR A 139 -7.26 16.30 2.59
CA THR A 139 -5.85 16.48 3.01
C THR A 139 -4.88 16.68 1.83
N GLN A 140 -5.36 16.61 0.59
CA GLN A 140 -4.55 16.72 -0.62
C GLN A 140 -3.54 17.88 -0.59
N PRO A 141 -3.87 19.13 -0.17
CA PRO A 141 -2.88 20.20 -0.13
C PRO A 141 -1.66 19.89 0.74
N ARG A 142 -1.84 19.13 1.83
CA ARG A 142 -0.74 18.73 2.72
C ARG A 142 0.06 17.58 2.12
N VAL A 143 -0.61 16.61 1.46
CA VAL A 143 0.05 15.54 0.70
C VAL A 143 0.92 16.13 -0.40
N LEU A 144 0.43 17.17 -1.08
CA LEU A 144 1.20 17.86 -2.13
C LEU A 144 2.46 18.52 -1.58
N ARG A 145 2.41 19.14 -0.39
CA ARG A 145 3.61 19.70 0.24
C ARG A 145 4.61 18.62 0.64
N ALA A 146 4.13 17.51 1.19
CA ALA A 146 5.00 16.36 1.49
C ALA A 146 5.67 15.82 0.23
N LEU A 147 4.94 15.72 -0.87
CA LEU A 147 5.47 15.32 -2.17
C LEU A 147 6.52 16.32 -2.69
N ASP A 148 6.23 17.62 -2.65
CA ASP A 148 7.15 18.67 -3.09
C ASP A 148 8.46 18.63 -2.29
N ARG A 149 8.38 18.38 -0.98
CA ARG A 149 9.54 18.19 -0.09
C ARG A 149 10.39 16.97 -0.49
N LEU A 150 9.75 15.84 -0.77
CA LEU A 150 10.44 14.63 -1.22
C LEU A 150 11.14 14.82 -2.57
N LEU A 151 10.50 15.50 -3.51
CA LEU A 151 11.07 15.79 -4.83
C LEU A 151 12.23 16.78 -4.76
N ALA A 152 12.24 17.70 -3.79
CA ALA A 152 13.34 18.62 -3.56
C ALA A 152 14.57 17.95 -2.91
N ALA A 153 14.36 16.81 -2.21
CA ALA A 153 15.44 16.06 -1.55
C ALA A 153 16.03 14.94 -2.42
N ALA A 154 15.41 14.62 -3.57
CA ALA A 154 15.85 13.58 -4.52
C ALA A 154 16.80 14.20 -5.58
#